data_a4ae5c2decb3057f19e4191d219e149a
#
_entry.id   a4ae5c2decb3057f19e4191d219e149a
#
_cell.length_a   1.000
_cell.length_b   1.000
_cell.length_c   1.000
_cell.angle_alpha   90.00
_cell.angle_beta   90.00
_cell.angle_gamma   90.00
#
_symmetry.space_group_name_H-M   'P 1'
#
loop_
_entity.id
_entity.type
_entity.pdbx_description
1 polymer ?
#
loop_
_entity_poly.entity_id
_entity_poly.type
_entity_poly.pdbx_seq_one_letter_code
_entity_poly.pdbx_strand_id
1 'polypeptide(L)'
;MLGMADEVLDVAAFRAAMATGAKVSGESPVHQVFHRFAQEALKITAELNGCYHTPVEIRALLAELWGEPVDETVGMFPPFHTDCGKNTHVGKRVFINAGCQFQDQGGIWIGDDVLVGPQTIIATLNHEQDPADRASMWPKPVRIGDKVWIGAHATILPGVTIGAGAIIGAGAVVTKDVPPRAVVAGVPAKML
;
A
#
# COMPACT_ATOMS: atom_id res chain seq x y z
N MET A 1 -34.91 10.59 21.76
CA MET A 1 -34.08 10.70 20.55
C MET A 1 -33.13 9.54 20.57
N LEU A 2 -33.47 8.51 19.81
CA LEU A 2 -32.62 7.32 19.66
C LEU A 2 -31.40 7.75 18.81
N GLY A 3 -30.20 7.62 19.39
CA GLY A 3 -28.96 7.86 18.72
C GLY A 3 -28.87 6.99 17.46
N MET A 4 -28.51 7.62 16.34
CA MET A 4 -28.01 6.91 15.16
C MET A 4 -26.83 6.09 15.65
N ALA A 5 -26.97 4.76 15.66
CA ALA A 5 -25.86 3.86 15.86
C ALA A 5 -24.83 4.23 14.77
N ASP A 6 -23.61 4.57 15.18
CA ASP A 6 -22.47 4.73 14.29
C ASP A 6 -22.33 3.42 13.51
N GLU A 7 -22.80 3.41 12.27
CA GLU A 7 -22.66 2.27 11.38
C GLU A 7 -21.18 2.18 11.08
N VAL A 8 -20.51 1.30 11.81
CA VAL A 8 -19.07 1.09 11.66
C VAL A 8 -18.81 0.57 10.27
N LEU A 9 -18.28 1.41 9.38
CA LEU A 9 -17.92 1.02 8.02
C LEU A 9 -17.10 -0.26 8.02
N ASP A 10 -17.56 -1.26 7.30
CA ASP A 10 -16.81 -2.49 7.07
C ASP A 10 -15.69 -2.27 6.02
N VAL A 11 -14.88 -3.32 5.79
CA VAL A 11 -13.76 -3.26 4.83
C VAL A 11 -14.25 -2.96 3.41
N ALA A 12 -15.38 -3.51 3.00
CA ALA A 12 -15.91 -3.32 1.65
C ALA A 12 -16.39 -1.88 1.44
N ALA A 13 -17.13 -1.33 2.39
CA ALA A 13 -17.60 0.06 2.37
C ALA A 13 -16.42 1.04 2.43
N PHE A 14 -15.39 0.74 3.24
CA PHE A 14 -14.16 1.50 3.28
C PHE A 14 -13.45 1.52 1.92
N ARG A 15 -13.18 0.34 1.33
CA ARG A 15 -12.55 0.23 0.00
C ARG A 15 -13.36 0.99 -1.08
N ALA A 16 -14.69 0.88 -1.04
CA ALA A 16 -15.57 1.59 -1.97
C ALA A 16 -15.45 3.12 -1.81
N ALA A 17 -15.44 3.63 -0.59
CA ALA A 17 -15.26 5.05 -0.31
C ALA A 17 -13.90 5.56 -0.83
N MET A 18 -12.81 4.82 -0.56
CA MET A 18 -11.47 5.18 -1.02
C MET A 18 -11.32 5.13 -2.54
N ALA A 19 -11.99 4.18 -3.20
CA ALA A 19 -11.96 4.04 -4.66
C ALA A 19 -12.60 5.23 -5.41
N THR A 20 -13.43 6.04 -4.75
CA THR A 20 -14.00 7.26 -5.35
C THR A 20 -12.94 8.32 -5.64
N GLY A 21 -11.80 8.30 -4.95
CA GLY A 21 -10.80 9.35 -4.98
C GLY A 21 -11.25 10.68 -4.38
N ALA A 22 -12.44 10.71 -3.76
CA ALA A 22 -12.98 11.91 -3.13
C ALA A 22 -12.16 12.28 -1.87
N LYS A 23 -12.16 13.57 -1.56
CA LYS A 23 -11.55 14.10 -0.34
C LYS A 23 -12.14 13.45 0.90
N VAL A 24 -11.28 12.94 1.76
CA VAL A 24 -11.65 12.42 3.08
C VAL A 24 -11.36 13.49 4.12
N SER A 25 -12.42 14.07 4.69
CA SER A 25 -12.27 15.04 5.77
C SER A 25 -11.70 14.37 7.02
N GLY A 26 -10.84 15.08 7.76
CA GLY A 26 -10.25 14.61 9.01
C GLY A 26 -11.26 14.25 10.11
N GLU A 27 -12.50 14.72 10.01
CA GLU A 27 -13.58 14.44 10.97
C GLU A 27 -14.61 13.41 10.44
N SER A 28 -14.43 12.92 9.21
CA SER A 28 -15.39 12.01 8.58
C SER A 28 -15.39 10.61 9.21
N PRO A 29 -16.50 9.87 9.14
CA PRO A 29 -16.55 8.47 9.55
C PRO A 29 -15.50 7.60 8.83
N VAL A 30 -15.20 7.89 7.57
CA VAL A 30 -14.15 7.19 6.82
C VAL A 30 -12.77 7.42 7.44
N HIS A 31 -12.47 8.64 7.90
CA HIS A 31 -11.21 8.93 8.57
C HIS A 31 -11.09 8.19 9.92
N GLN A 32 -12.18 8.05 10.66
CA GLN A 32 -12.19 7.29 11.91
C GLN A 32 -11.84 5.80 11.68
N VAL A 33 -12.26 5.25 10.54
CA VAL A 33 -11.91 3.86 10.15
C VAL A 33 -10.40 3.70 9.94
N PHE A 34 -9.67 4.74 9.50
CA PHE A 34 -8.20 4.68 9.39
C PHE A 34 -7.56 4.32 10.72
N HIS A 35 -7.98 4.97 11.81
CA HIS A 35 -7.43 4.70 13.14
C HIS A 35 -7.70 3.27 13.59
N ARG A 36 -8.89 2.74 13.32
CA ARG A 36 -9.24 1.36 13.65
C ARG A 36 -8.35 0.38 12.90
N PHE A 37 -8.29 0.49 11.56
CA PHE A 37 -7.45 -0.40 10.75
C PHE A 37 -5.96 -0.24 11.04
N ALA A 38 -5.50 0.97 11.37
CA ALA A 38 -4.12 1.18 11.80
C ALA A 38 -3.80 0.40 13.08
N GLN A 39 -4.70 0.38 14.07
CA GLN A 39 -4.49 -0.43 15.29
C GLN A 39 -4.49 -1.93 15.01
N GLU A 40 -5.36 -2.40 14.12
CA GLU A 40 -5.35 -3.79 13.66
C GLU A 40 -4.03 -4.13 12.93
N ALA A 41 -3.61 -3.27 12.00
CA ALA A 41 -2.37 -3.43 11.25
C ALA A 41 -1.14 -3.43 12.17
N LEU A 42 -1.07 -2.51 13.13
CA LEU A 42 0.02 -2.45 14.10
C LEU A 42 0.11 -3.72 14.96
N LYS A 43 -1.02 -4.29 15.36
CA LYS A 43 -1.05 -5.54 16.11
C LYS A 43 -0.48 -6.71 15.29
N ILE A 44 -0.93 -6.85 14.02
CA ILE A 44 -0.50 -7.94 13.14
C ILE A 44 0.97 -7.75 12.73
N THR A 45 1.38 -6.52 12.40
CA THR A 45 2.78 -6.25 12.03
C THR A 45 3.74 -6.34 13.20
N ALA A 46 3.30 -6.09 14.44
CA ALA A 46 4.09 -6.35 15.64
C ALA A 46 4.40 -7.84 15.79
N GLU A 47 3.42 -8.71 15.54
CA GLU A 47 3.64 -10.18 15.50
C GLU A 47 4.56 -10.55 14.36
N LEU A 48 4.25 -10.12 13.12
CA LEU A 48 5.02 -10.42 11.91
C LEU A 48 6.52 -10.04 12.05
N ASN A 49 6.80 -8.93 12.71
CA ASN A 49 8.14 -8.36 12.81
C ASN A 49 8.87 -8.76 14.10
N GLY A 50 8.17 -9.30 15.10
CA GLY A 50 8.69 -9.49 16.45
C GLY A 50 9.49 -10.75 16.66
N CYS A 51 9.32 -11.77 15.83
CA CYS A 51 10.04 -13.03 15.90
C CYS A 51 10.17 -13.69 14.52
N TYR A 52 10.89 -14.82 14.48
CA TYR A 52 11.00 -15.62 13.26
C TYR A 52 9.69 -16.34 12.96
N HIS A 53 9.27 -16.26 11.70
CA HIS A 53 8.15 -16.99 11.13
C HIS A 53 8.57 -17.77 9.89
N THR A 54 8.01 -18.94 9.71
CA THR A 54 8.14 -19.70 8.46
C THR A 54 7.41 -18.99 7.31
N PRO A 55 7.74 -19.27 6.04
CA PRO A 55 7.01 -18.69 4.90
C PRO A 55 5.49 -18.94 4.93
N VAL A 56 5.03 -20.05 5.50
CA VAL A 56 3.61 -20.36 5.64
C VAL A 56 2.95 -19.46 6.69
N GLU A 57 3.59 -19.27 7.84
CA GLU A 57 3.10 -18.38 8.91
C GLU A 57 3.08 -16.93 8.46
N ILE A 58 4.11 -16.47 7.72
CA ILE A 58 4.12 -15.13 7.11
C ILE A 58 2.90 -14.93 6.22
N ARG A 59 2.61 -15.86 5.31
CA ARG A 59 1.43 -15.74 4.44
C ARG A 59 0.11 -15.75 5.21
N ALA A 60 0.01 -16.49 6.30
CA ALA A 60 -1.16 -16.48 7.16
C ALA A 60 -1.38 -15.10 7.82
N LEU A 61 -0.31 -14.51 8.37
CA LEU A 61 -0.35 -13.15 8.92
C LEU A 61 -0.67 -12.10 7.86
N LEU A 62 -0.12 -12.23 6.65
CA LEU A 62 -0.45 -11.36 5.53
C LEU A 62 -1.91 -11.48 5.08
N ALA A 63 -2.47 -12.70 5.08
CA ALA A 63 -3.88 -12.90 4.75
C ALA A 63 -4.81 -12.26 5.79
N GLU A 64 -4.46 -12.33 7.07
CA GLU A 64 -5.17 -11.60 8.13
C GLU A 64 -5.04 -10.09 7.95
N LEU A 65 -3.81 -9.60 7.68
CA LEU A 65 -3.51 -8.18 7.49
C LEU A 65 -4.27 -7.59 6.30
N TRP A 66 -4.22 -8.24 5.15
CA TRP A 66 -4.85 -7.77 3.92
C TRP A 66 -6.34 -8.08 3.85
N GLY A 67 -6.84 -8.99 4.70
CA GLY A 67 -8.24 -9.39 4.72
C GLY A 67 -8.68 -10.17 3.48
N GLU A 68 -7.72 -10.83 2.81
CA GLU A 68 -7.95 -11.65 1.62
C GLU A 68 -6.91 -12.78 1.54
N PRO A 69 -7.21 -13.90 0.85
CA PRO A 69 -6.26 -14.99 0.67
C PRO A 69 -4.97 -14.54 -0.02
N VAL A 70 -3.84 -15.05 0.46
CA VAL A 70 -2.52 -14.81 -0.14
C VAL A 70 -2.08 -16.07 -0.87
N ASP A 71 -1.69 -15.93 -2.15
CA ASP A 71 -1.22 -17.05 -2.96
C ASP A 71 0.04 -17.69 -2.36
N GLU A 72 0.13 -19.01 -2.44
CA GLU A 72 1.24 -19.79 -1.85
C GLU A 72 2.63 -19.44 -2.41
N THR A 73 2.67 -18.80 -3.56
CA THR A 73 3.90 -18.35 -4.22
C THR A 73 4.38 -16.97 -3.80
N VAL A 74 3.60 -16.25 -2.97
CA VAL A 74 4.01 -14.95 -2.41
C VAL A 74 5.06 -15.17 -1.33
N GLY A 75 6.14 -14.41 -1.42
CA GLY A 75 7.22 -14.37 -0.43
C GLY A 75 7.40 -12.97 0.15
N MET A 76 7.73 -12.92 1.43
CA MET A 76 8.08 -11.67 2.12
C MET A 76 9.22 -11.91 3.10
N PHE A 77 10.11 -10.91 3.21
CA PHE A 77 11.07 -10.83 4.30
C PHE A 77 10.68 -9.69 5.25
N PRO A 78 10.33 -9.98 6.51
CA PRO A 78 10.16 -8.95 7.53
C PRO A 78 11.46 -8.16 7.80
N PRO A 79 11.39 -6.93 8.38
CA PRO A 79 10.15 -6.28 8.82
C PRO A 79 9.34 -5.70 7.66
N PHE A 80 8.03 -5.63 7.85
CA PHE A 80 7.08 -4.98 6.95
C PHE A 80 6.17 -4.06 7.74
N HIS A 81 5.86 -2.89 7.21
CA HIS A 81 4.99 -1.90 7.84
C HIS A 81 3.88 -1.45 6.88
N THR A 82 2.71 -1.22 7.42
CA THR A 82 1.58 -0.66 6.68
C THR A 82 0.69 0.16 7.58
N ASP A 83 0.01 1.15 7.01
CA ASP A 83 -0.88 2.03 7.75
C ASP A 83 -2.28 1.42 7.97
N CYS A 84 -2.75 0.59 7.05
CA CYS A 84 -4.11 0.07 7.06
C CYS A 84 -4.13 -1.46 6.88
N GLY A 85 -3.39 -1.97 5.93
CA GLY A 85 -3.38 -3.38 5.53
C GLY A 85 -4.59 -3.79 4.68
N LYS A 86 -5.74 -3.19 4.89
CA LYS A 86 -7.00 -3.65 4.30
C LYS A 86 -7.25 -3.22 2.85
N ASN A 87 -6.32 -2.50 2.21
CA ASN A 87 -6.46 -2.08 0.82
C ASN A 87 -5.19 -2.35 -0.02
N THR A 88 -4.50 -3.44 0.31
CA THR A 88 -3.35 -3.97 -0.43
C THR A 88 -3.76 -5.28 -1.10
N HIS A 89 -3.59 -5.36 -2.41
CA HIS A 89 -3.95 -6.49 -3.26
C HIS A 89 -2.71 -7.00 -3.98
N VAL A 90 -2.37 -8.26 -3.80
CA VAL A 90 -1.11 -8.83 -4.29
C VAL A 90 -1.37 -10.07 -5.16
N GLY A 91 -0.80 -10.08 -6.34
CA GLY A 91 -0.86 -11.19 -7.28
C GLY A 91 0.01 -12.38 -6.87
N LYS A 92 0.34 -13.23 -7.84
CA LYS A 92 1.12 -14.46 -7.65
C LYS A 92 2.61 -14.23 -7.90
N ARG A 93 3.45 -15.06 -7.29
CA ARG A 93 4.92 -15.01 -7.46
C ARG A 93 5.51 -13.62 -7.18
N VAL A 94 4.89 -12.90 -6.26
CA VAL A 94 5.37 -11.60 -5.79
C VAL A 94 6.35 -11.83 -4.65
N PHE A 95 7.45 -11.08 -4.66
CA PHE A 95 8.39 -11.05 -3.55
C PHE A 95 8.54 -9.62 -3.02
N ILE A 96 8.29 -9.44 -1.73
CA ILE A 96 8.44 -8.17 -1.01
C ILE A 96 9.62 -8.29 -0.05
N ASN A 97 10.66 -7.50 -0.28
CA ASN A 97 11.88 -7.55 0.54
C ASN A 97 11.73 -6.76 1.86
N ALA A 98 12.70 -6.91 2.75
CA ALA A 98 12.66 -6.36 4.10
C ALA A 98 12.60 -4.84 4.15
N GLY A 99 11.90 -4.31 5.16
CA GLY A 99 11.83 -2.89 5.45
C GLY A 99 10.85 -2.10 4.59
N CYS A 100 10.04 -2.76 3.76
CA CYS A 100 9.04 -2.07 2.95
C CYS A 100 7.94 -1.44 3.81
N GLN A 101 7.44 -0.27 3.36
CA GLN A 101 6.41 0.50 4.04
C GLN A 101 5.29 0.86 3.06
N PHE A 102 4.07 0.44 3.33
CA PHE A 102 2.90 0.69 2.50
C PHE A 102 1.91 1.59 3.22
N GLN A 103 1.68 2.79 2.69
CA GLN A 103 0.57 3.64 3.09
C GLN A 103 -0.59 3.32 2.14
N ASP A 104 -1.39 2.33 2.49
CA ASP A 104 -2.26 1.63 1.56
C ASP A 104 -3.74 2.01 1.61
N GLN A 105 -4.14 3.02 2.38
CA GLN A 105 -5.55 3.41 2.50
C GLN A 105 -6.18 3.72 1.13
N GLY A 106 -5.45 4.40 0.22
CA GLY A 106 -5.94 4.73 -1.13
C GLY A 106 -5.94 3.56 -2.11
N GLY A 107 -5.38 2.42 -1.71
CA GLY A 107 -5.31 1.19 -2.48
C GLY A 107 -3.99 0.97 -3.21
N ILE A 108 -3.42 -0.23 -3.02
CA ILE A 108 -2.22 -0.71 -3.71
C ILE A 108 -2.56 -2.01 -4.43
N TRP A 109 -2.35 -2.04 -5.74
CA TRP A 109 -2.51 -3.24 -6.56
C TRP A 109 -1.17 -3.64 -7.15
N ILE A 110 -0.73 -4.86 -6.84
CA ILE A 110 0.53 -5.45 -7.31
C ILE A 110 0.18 -6.67 -8.16
N GLY A 111 0.60 -6.65 -9.42
CA GLY A 111 0.39 -7.74 -10.38
C GLY A 111 1.24 -8.98 -10.09
N ASP A 112 1.26 -9.90 -11.02
CA ASP A 112 2.01 -11.14 -10.93
C ASP A 112 3.52 -10.93 -11.20
N ASP A 113 4.36 -11.81 -10.63
CA ASP A 113 5.82 -11.85 -10.87
C ASP A 113 6.56 -10.55 -10.50
N VAL A 114 6.04 -9.75 -9.56
CA VAL A 114 6.65 -8.47 -9.15
C VAL A 114 7.72 -8.71 -8.10
N LEU A 115 8.85 -8.02 -8.26
CA LEU A 115 9.93 -7.98 -7.28
C LEU A 115 10.00 -6.59 -6.64
N VAL A 116 9.78 -6.52 -5.33
CA VAL A 116 9.88 -5.28 -4.55
C VAL A 116 11.16 -5.31 -3.72
N GLY A 117 12.08 -4.42 -4.05
CA GLY A 117 13.37 -4.27 -3.36
C GLY A 117 13.22 -3.79 -1.92
N PRO A 118 14.26 -3.98 -1.08
CA PRO A 118 14.18 -3.63 0.34
C PRO A 118 13.97 -2.14 0.54
N GLN A 119 13.24 -1.81 1.63
CA GLN A 119 12.97 -0.45 2.06
C GLN A 119 12.21 0.41 1.02
N THR A 120 11.45 -0.23 0.13
CA THR A 120 10.56 0.46 -0.80
C THR A 120 9.38 1.07 -0.04
N ILE A 121 9.04 2.32 -0.39
CA ILE A 121 7.89 3.03 0.14
C ILE A 121 6.85 3.18 -0.97
N ILE A 122 5.60 2.82 -0.67
CA ILE A 122 4.46 3.08 -1.56
C ILE A 122 3.44 3.92 -0.79
N ALA A 123 3.15 5.12 -1.28
CA ALA A 123 2.19 6.04 -0.69
C ALA A 123 0.95 6.17 -1.57
N THR A 124 -0.22 6.23 -0.95
CA THR A 124 -1.52 6.36 -1.65
C THR A 124 -2.37 7.53 -1.15
N LEU A 125 -1.86 8.33 -0.21
CA LEU A 125 -2.54 9.50 0.32
C LEU A 125 -1.70 10.76 0.14
N ASN A 126 -2.38 11.87 -0.16
CA ASN A 126 -1.84 13.21 0.00
C ASN A 126 -2.71 13.98 1.00
N HIS A 127 -2.11 14.75 1.88
CA HIS A 127 -2.84 15.70 2.71
C HIS A 127 -3.27 16.93 1.91
N GLU A 128 -4.32 17.61 2.41
CA GLU A 128 -4.72 18.90 1.86
C GLU A 128 -3.59 19.92 1.99
N GLN A 129 -3.41 20.76 0.95
CA GLN A 129 -2.33 21.75 0.92
C GLN A 129 -2.62 22.94 1.83
N ASP A 130 -3.88 23.29 2.03
CA ASP A 130 -4.28 24.33 2.98
C ASP A 130 -3.95 23.89 4.42
N PRO A 131 -3.10 24.64 5.15
CA PRO A 131 -2.79 24.34 6.54
C PRO A 131 -4.03 24.29 7.46
N ALA A 132 -5.07 25.06 7.15
CA ALA A 132 -6.31 25.07 7.93
C ALA A 132 -7.13 23.78 7.80
N ASP A 133 -6.88 22.99 6.73
CA ASP A 133 -7.57 21.74 6.46
C ASP A 133 -6.61 20.56 6.25
N ARG A 134 -5.39 20.67 6.80
CA ARG A 134 -4.30 19.70 6.60
C ARG A 134 -4.66 18.27 7.04
N ALA A 135 -5.62 18.09 7.94
CA ALA A 135 -6.10 16.79 8.37
C ALA A 135 -6.89 16.05 7.28
N SER A 136 -7.44 16.77 6.31
CA SER A 136 -8.12 16.16 5.15
C SER A 136 -7.11 15.53 4.18
N MET A 137 -7.54 14.44 3.52
CA MET A 137 -6.68 13.64 2.66
C MET A 137 -7.33 13.33 1.32
N TRP A 138 -6.50 13.15 0.30
CA TRP A 138 -6.87 12.75 -1.05
C TRP A 138 -6.30 11.36 -1.35
N PRO A 139 -7.14 10.31 -1.40
CA PRO A 139 -6.70 8.99 -1.79
C PRO A 139 -6.43 8.94 -3.30
N LYS A 140 -5.31 8.34 -3.67
CA LYS A 140 -4.94 8.05 -5.06
C LYS A 140 -4.27 6.69 -5.13
N PRO A 141 -4.89 5.70 -5.80
CA PRO A 141 -4.38 4.35 -5.84
C PRO A 141 -3.03 4.26 -6.55
N VAL A 142 -2.19 3.33 -6.13
CA VAL A 142 -0.99 2.92 -6.85
C VAL A 142 -1.25 1.57 -7.51
N ARG A 143 -0.88 1.46 -8.79
CA ARG A 143 -1.03 0.23 -9.57
C ARG A 143 0.30 -0.20 -10.15
N ILE A 144 0.71 -1.43 -9.87
CA ILE A 144 1.96 -2.02 -10.33
C ILE A 144 1.63 -3.22 -11.20
N GLY A 145 1.98 -3.13 -12.48
CA GLY A 145 1.73 -4.18 -13.46
C GLY A 145 2.60 -5.41 -13.23
N ASP A 146 2.32 -6.46 -13.99
CA ASP A 146 3.05 -7.72 -13.90
C ASP A 146 4.54 -7.56 -14.24
N LYS A 147 5.38 -8.39 -13.61
CA LYS A 147 6.83 -8.47 -13.90
C LYS A 147 7.59 -7.16 -13.69
N VAL A 148 7.07 -6.26 -12.87
CA VAL A 148 7.78 -5.04 -12.50
C VAL A 148 8.89 -5.38 -11.50
N TRP A 149 10.03 -4.75 -11.67
CA TRP A 149 11.11 -4.78 -10.68
C TRP A 149 11.29 -3.40 -10.07
N ILE A 150 11.10 -3.29 -8.76
CA ILE A 150 11.33 -2.08 -7.98
C ILE A 150 12.64 -2.24 -7.22
N GLY A 151 13.61 -1.37 -7.50
CA GLY A 151 14.91 -1.34 -6.82
C GLY A 151 14.79 -0.88 -5.36
N ALA A 152 15.82 -1.18 -4.58
CA ALA A 152 15.89 -0.83 -3.15
C ALA A 152 15.68 0.68 -2.91
N HIS A 153 15.04 1.05 -1.79
CA HIS A 153 14.79 2.44 -1.38
C HIS A 153 13.99 3.29 -2.38
N ALA A 154 13.30 2.68 -3.32
CA ALA A 154 12.43 3.44 -4.22
C ALA A 154 11.20 3.95 -3.47
N THR A 155 10.70 5.13 -3.86
CA THR A 155 9.47 5.72 -3.34
C THR A 155 8.48 5.91 -4.48
N ILE A 156 7.29 5.33 -4.36
CA ILE A 156 6.20 5.44 -5.33
C ILE A 156 5.14 6.38 -4.76
N LEU A 157 4.85 7.48 -5.46
CA LEU A 157 3.93 8.49 -4.98
C LEU A 157 2.47 8.17 -5.32
N PRO A 158 1.50 8.79 -4.61
CA PRO A 158 0.07 8.53 -4.80
C PRO A 158 -0.40 8.76 -6.22
N GLY A 159 -1.15 7.81 -6.76
CA GLY A 159 -1.77 7.87 -8.08
C GLY A 159 -0.90 7.33 -9.21
N VAL A 160 0.31 6.86 -8.94
CA VAL A 160 1.22 6.35 -9.97
C VAL A 160 0.77 4.97 -10.45
N THR A 161 0.78 4.79 -11.78
CA THR A 161 0.67 3.49 -12.44
C THR A 161 2.01 3.10 -13.05
N ILE A 162 2.53 1.92 -12.68
CA ILE A 162 3.75 1.33 -13.24
C ILE A 162 3.36 0.22 -14.20
N GLY A 163 3.67 0.41 -15.48
CA GLY A 163 3.35 -0.55 -16.55
C GLY A 163 4.13 -1.86 -16.42
N ALA A 164 3.53 -2.93 -16.93
CA ALA A 164 4.09 -4.28 -16.85
C ALA A 164 5.55 -4.35 -17.38
N GLY A 165 6.41 -5.07 -16.67
CA GLY A 165 7.81 -5.27 -17.03
C GLY A 165 8.70 -4.03 -16.87
N ALA A 166 8.21 -2.96 -16.28
CA ALA A 166 9.03 -1.77 -16.00
C ALA A 166 10.06 -2.04 -14.89
N ILE A 167 11.13 -1.27 -14.89
CA ILE A 167 12.19 -1.31 -13.88
C ILE A 167 12.29 0.07 -13.23
N ILE A 168 12.18 0.09 -11.91
CA ILE A 168 12.39 1.28 -11.08
C ILE A 168 13.77 1.17 -10.44
N GLY A 169 14.66 2.09 -10.77
CA GLY A 169 16.03 2.13 -10.22
C GLY A 169 16.03 2.34 -8.71
N ALA A 170 17.06 1.82 -8.05
CA ALA A 170 17.23 1.99 -6.61
C ALA A 170 17.28 3.49 -6.24
N GLY A 171 16.63 3.86 -5.13
CA GLY A 171 16.55 5.25 -4.65
C GLY A 171 15.71 6.18 -5.50
N ALA A 172 14.99 5.68 -6.50
CA ALA A 172 14.15 6.52 -7.35
C ALA A 172 12.90 7.03 -6.63
N VAL A 173 12.50 8.27 -6.90
CA VAL A 173 11.21 8.83 -6.47
C VAL A 173 10.30 8.94 -7.69
N VAL A 174 9.34 8.01 -7.80
CA VAL A 174 8.43 7.92 -8.94
C VAL A 174 7.22 8.82 -8.70
N THR A 175 7.14 9.91 -9.46
CA THR A 175 6.14 10.97 -9.32
C THR A 175 5.10 10.98 -10.44
N LYS A 176 5.28 10.15 -11.47
CA LYS A 176 4.43 10.05 -12.67
C LYS A 176 4.35 8.59 -13.12
N ASP A 177 3.35 8.29 -13.92
CA ASP A 177 3.18 6.97 -14.52
C ASP A 177 4.42 6.54 -15.31
N VAL A 178 4.72 5.25 -15.22
CA VAL A 178 5.86 4.61 -15.90
C VAL A 178 5.31 3.68 -16.99
N PRO A 179 5.68 3.90 -18.27
CA PRO A 179 5.23 3.03 -19.35
C PRO A 179 5.69 1.58 -19.19
N PRO A 180 4.98 0.61 -19.79
CA PRO A 180 5.42 -0.79 -19.78
C PRO A 180 6.84 -0.94 -20.33
N ARG A 181 7.63 -1.80 -19.68
CA ARG A 181 9.03 -2.12 -20.03
C ARG A 181 10.00 -0.93 -20.00
N ALA A 182 9.58 0.21 -19.49
CA ALA A 182 10.47 1.34 -19.31
C ALA A 182 11.41 1.13 -18.11
N VAL A 183 12.58 1.75 -18.18
CA VAL A 183 13.53 1.84 -17.08
C VAL A 183 13.58 3.30 -16.62
N VAL A 184 13.30 3.52 -15.32
CA VAL A 184 13.34 4.88 -14.75
C VAL A 184 14.21 4.90 -13.50
N ALA A 185 14.91 6.03 -13.27
CA ALA A 185 15.74 6.24 -12.09
C ALA A 185 15.83 7.73 -11.71
N GLY A 186 16.33 8.00 -10.51
CA GLY A 186 16.61 9.36 -10.01
C GLY A 186 15.47 9.98 -9.21
N VAL A 187 15.68 11.24 -8.78
CA VAL A 187 14.77 12.05 -7.97
C VAL A 187 14.59 13.43 -8.64
N PRO A 188 13.41 13.71 -9.25
CA PRO A 188 12.36 12.76 -9.57
C PRO A 188 12.80 11.73 -10.62
N ALA A 189 12.16 10.55 -10.64
CA ALA A 189 12.48 9.50 -11.60
C ALA A 189 12.22 9.93 -13.04
N LYS A 190 13.19 9.64 -13.92
CA LYS A 190 13.14 9.91 -15.36
C LYS A 190 13.49 8.64 -16.13
N MET A 191 13.01 8.55 -17.36
CA MET A 191 13.39 7.50 -18.30
C MET A 191 14.90 7.53 -18.54
N LEU A 192 15.52 6.32 -18.55
CA LEU A 192 16.92 6.10 -18.93
C LEU A 192 17.04 5.77 -20.40
#